data_1eb461b1634e5100fe531d36a1272f39
#
_entry.id   1eb461b1634e5100fe531d36a1272f39
#
_cell.length_a   1.000
_cell.length_b   1.000
_cell.length_c   1.000
_cell.angle_alpha   90.00
_cell.angle_beta   90.00
_cell.angle_gamma   90.00
#
_symmetry.space_group_name_H-M   'P 1'
#
loop_
_entity.id
_entity.type
_entity.pdbx_description
1 polymer ?
#
loop_
_entity_poly.entity_id
_entity_poly.type
_entity_poly.pdbx_seq_one_letter_code
_entity_poly.pdbx_strand_id
1 'polypeptide(L)'
;FIPVEVMLMPEASPFHLSKVSYWSRTVMVPLFILTSLRVMAKNPAGVNVRELFTVPPEQQRDFVPVASPLQHFFKGLDAVGRSFEPLIPQFIRKRAIKKAEAWIIERLNGTDGIGAIFPAMVNVYEALGELGYSPDHPYRADTRKAIDDLIFDHGDAANVQPCAWPVWDTCLGGLALQEAAGTGDTPAVRAGLDWLAARQVCDGPGDWRDFHPDLPGGGWPFQYANDHYPDLDDTAAVAWAMYNTGDHATYGRAITRAMDWLIGMQSKNGGIAAFDSDNNHEYLNAIPFADHGALLDPPTADVTARVLALAGRLRRAQDGPFIRRALAYIKREQEADGSWFGRW
;
A
#
# COMPACT_ATOMS: atom_id res chain seq x y z
N PHE A 1 11.29 15.47 -11.29
CA PHE A 1 12.43 15.36 -10.36
C PHE A 1 12.02 14.55 -9.13
N ILE A 2 12.68 13.43 -8.89
CA ILE A 2 12.39 12.50 -7.78
C ILE A 2 13.74 12.26 -7.06
N PRO A 3 14.16 13.16 -6.17
CA PRO A 3 15.47 13.08 -5.52
C PRO A 3 15.48 12.05 -4.40
N VAL A 4 16.49 11.16 -4.40
CA VAL A 4 16.69 10.21 -3.30
C VAL A 4 16.92 10.90 -1.95
N GLU A 5 17.32 12.15 -1.96
CA GLU A 5 17.55 13.00 -0.78
C GLU A 5 16.27 13.20 0.06
N VAL A 6 15.08 12.95 -0.50
CA VAL A 6 13.81 12.88 0.26
C VAL A 6 13.91 11.89 1.43
N MET A 7 14.67 10.81 1.27
CA MET A 7 14.93 9.86 2.35
C MET A 7 15.60 10.45 3.60
N LEU A 8 16.24 11.63 3.47
CA LEU A 8 16.92 12.31 4.58
C LEU A 8 16.08 13.45 5.19
N MET A 9 14.90 13.71 4.66
CA MET A 9 14.02 14.74 5.21
C MET A 9 13.57 14.36 6.62
N PRO A 10 13.41 15.34 7.51
CA PRO A 10 12.80 15.11 8.82
C PRO A 10 11.29 14.87 8.67
N GLU A 11 10.69 14.14 9.60
CA GLU A 11 9.25 13.81 9.61
C GLU A 11 8.34 15.05 9.58
N ALA A 12 8.80 16.16 10.15
CA ALA A 12 8.08 17.43 10.11
C ALA A 12 8.00 18.05 8.70
N SER A 13 8.82 17.57 7.74
CA SER A 13 8.77 18.07 6.36
C SER A 13 7.43 17.76 5.70
N PRO A 14 6.83 18.72 4.97
CA PRO A 14 5.60 18.47 4.21
C PRO A 14 5.76 17.40 3.10
N PHE A 15 7.00 17.09 2.71
CA PHE A 15 7.32 16.10 1.69
C PHE A 15 7.97 14.84 2.26
N HIS A 16 7.87 14.61 3.59
CA HIS A 16 8.41 13.39 4.18
C HIS A 16 7.66 12.16 3.67
N LEU A 17 8.38 11.05 3.49
CA LEU A 17 7.86 9.82 2.91
C LEU A 17 6.66 9.25 3.68
N SER A 18 6.57 9.45 5.01
CA SER A 18 5.43 9.02 5.82
C SER A 18 4.10 9.69 5.46
N LYS A 19 4.11 10.74 4.65
CA LYS A 19 2.90 11.47 4.23
C LYS A 19 2.25 10.94 2.96
N VAL A 20 2.87 9.96 2.32
CA VAL A 20 2.30 9.25 1.18
C VAL A 20 1.88 7.84 1.58
N SER A 21 0.98 7.23 0.80
CA SER A 21 0.48 5.87 1.05
C SER A 21 1.59 4.83 1.00
N TYR A 22 1.35 3.66 1.61
CA TYR A 22 2.34 2.59 1.62
C TYR A 22 2.67 2.09 0.19
N TRP A 23 1.67 1.93 -0.67
CA TRP A 23 1.90 1.51 -2.06
C TRP A 23 2.73 2.53 -2.83
N SER A 24 2.52 3.82 -2.59
CA SER A 24 3.37 4.87 -3.15
C SER A 24 4.80 4.79 -2.61
N ARG A 25 4.98 4.56 -1.30
CA ARG A 25 6.31 4.38 -0.69
C ARG A 25 7.08 3.21 -1.32
N THR A 26 6.43 2.06 -1.46
CA THR A 26 7.07 0.84 -2.00
C THR A 26 7.48 0.96 -3.47
N VAL A 27 6.75 1.74 -4.26
CA VAL A 27 7.10 2.04 -5.65
C VAL A 27 8.16 3.14 -5.75
N MET A 28 8.01 4.22 -4.96
CA MET A 28 8.84 5.41 -5.09
C MET A 28 10.26 5.21 -4.54
N VAL A 29 10.44 4.50 -3.43
CA VAL A 29 11.77 4.36 -2.81
C VAL A 29 12.78 3.70 -3.73
N PRO A 30 12.50 2.57 -4.39
CA PRO A 30 13.43 2.03 -5.39
C PRO A 30 13.58 2.96 -6.61
N LEU A 31 12.54 3.66 -7.05
CA LEU A 31 12.65 4.66 -8.11
C LEU A 31 13.57 5.82 -7.73
N PHE A 32 13.64 6.22 -6.46
CA PHE A 32 14.62 7.23 -6.02
C PHE A 32 16.07 6.79 -6.28
N ILE A 33 16.38 5.50 -6.08
CA ILE A 33 17.69 4.93 -6.39
C ILE A 33 17.94 4.97 -7.89
N LEU A 34 17.04 4.38 -8.68
CA LEU A 34 17.15 4.27 -10.14
C LEU A 34 17.32 5.63 -10.81
N THR A 35 16.49 6.61 -10.43
CA THR A 35 16.57 7.97 -10.99
C THR A 35 17.85 8.70 -10.58
N SER A 36 18.32 8.53 -9.34
CA SER A 36 19.54 9.16 -8.86
C SER A 36 20.81 8.56 -9.48
N LEU A 37 20.77 7.28 -9.84
CA LEU A 37 21.83 6.59 -10.60
C LEU A 37 21.70 6.83 -12.11
N ARG A 38 20.62 7.48 -12.56
CA ARG A 38 20.31 7.75 -13.98
C ARG A 38 20.28 6.47 -14.80
N VAL A 39 19.70 5.42 -14.26
CA VAL A 39 19.56 4.14 -14.91
C VAL A 39 18.73 4.30 -16.18
N MET A 40 19.25 3.78 -17.28
CA MET A 40 18.60 3.80 -18.60
C MET A 40 18.28 2.38 -19.04
N ALA A 41 17.10 2.20 -19.60
CA ALA A 41 16.71 0.92 -20.17
C ALA A 41 17.67 0.53 -21.32
N LYS A 42 18.11 -0.72 -21.33
CA LYS A 42 18.84 -1.29 -22.45
C LYS A 42 17.85 -1.59 -23.57
N ASN A 43 18.08 -1.02 -24.74
CA ASN A 43 17.24 -1.23 -25.93
C ASN A 43 18.07 -1.82 -27.07
N PRO A 44 18.51 -3.09 -26.97
CA PRO A 44 19.41 -3.68 -27.97
C PRO A 44 18.77 -3.82 -29.35
N ALA A 45 17.45 -3.93 -29.43
CA ALA A 45 16.71 -4.05 -30.70
C ALA A 45 16.35 -2.69 -31.30
N GLY A 46 16.65 -1.57 -30.67
CA GLY A 46 16.31 -0.24 -31.14
C GLY A 46 14.82 0.04 -31.28
N VAL A 47 13.98 -0.72 -30.56
CA VAL A 47 12.52 -0.55 -30.58
C VAL A 47 12.13 0.80 -29.98
N ASN A 48 11.19 1.48 -30.62
CA ASN A 48 10.65 2.73 -30.12
C ASN A 48 9.15 2.83 -30.45
N VAL A 49 8.48 3.80 -29.87
CA VAL A 49 7.04 4.04 -30.00
C VAL A 49 6.75 5.40 -30.69
N ARG A 50 7.68 5.87 -31.51
CA ARG A 50 7.59 7.20 -32.17
C ARG A 50 6.33 7.34 -33.01
N GLU A 51 5.87 6.26 -33.64
CA GLU A 51 4.66 6.20 -34.43
C GLU A 51 3.38 6.47 -33.64
N LEU A 52 3.41 6.34 -32.31
CA LEU A 52 2.25 6.61 -31.45
C LEU A 52 2.12 8.10 -31.07
N PHE A 53 3.12 8.91 -31.37
CA PHE A 53 3.10 10.34 -31.04
C PHE A 53 2.46 11.14 -32.19
N THR A 54 1.47 11.97 -31.86
CA THR A 54 0.87 12.94 -32.79
C THR A 54 1.78 14.12 -33.09
N VAL A 55 2.69 14.43 -32.16
CA VAL A 55 3.76 15.43 -32.31
C VAL A 55 5.08 14.71 -32.00
N PRO A 56 6.13 14.87 -32.79
CA PRO A 56 7.42 14.24 -32.53
C PRO A 56 7.89 14.47 -31.09
N PRO A 57 8.40 13.43 -30.38
CA PRO A 57 8.80 13.55 -28.97
C PRO A 57 9.78 14.71 -28.70
N GLU A 58 10.64 15.03 -29.66
CA GLU A 58 11.62 16.13 -29.55
C GLU A 58 10.97 17.53 -29.57
N GLN A 59 9.75 17.61 -30.09
CA GLN A 59 8.95 18.84 -30.15
C GLN A 59 7.95 18.95 -29.01
N GLN A 60 7.66 17.83 -28.36
CA GLN A 60 6.77 17.81 -27.18
C GLN A 60 7.47 18.44 -25.98
N ARG A 61 6.91 19.52 -25.46
CA ARG A 61 7.47 20.25 -24.31
C ARG A 61 6.69 20.04 -23.03
N ASP A 62 5.40 19.75 -23.15
CA ASP A 62 4.49 19.59 -22.02
C ASP A 62 3.97 18.16 -21.97
N PHE A 63 4.68 17.30 -21.22
CA PHE A 63 4.27 15.91 -20.99
C PHE A 63 3.28 15.78 -19.83
N VAL A 64 3.20 16.81 -18.98
CA VAL A 64 2.35 16.81 -17.78
C VAL A 64 1.43 18.01 -17.84
N PRO A 65 0.13 17.79 -18.14
CA PRO A 65 -0.85 18.86 -18.12
C PRO A 65 -1.02 19.40 -16.69
N VAL A 66 -1.15 20.72 -16.58
CA VAL A 66 -1.41 21.40 -15.31
C VAL A 66 -2.65 22.27 -15.44
N ALA A 67 -3.58 22.12 -14.51
CA ALA A 67 -4.88 22.80 -14.54
C ALA A 67 -5.10 23.75 -13.36
N SER A 68 -4.34 23.62 -12.27
CA SER A 68 -4.52 24.45 -11.07
C SER A 68 -3.28 25.29 -10.72
N PRO A 69 -3.44 26.40 -10.00
CA PRO A 69 -2.32 27.21 -9.53
C PRO A 69 -1.31 26.41 -8.69
N LEU A 70 -1.80 25.46 -7.88
CA LEU A 70 -0.95 24.62 -7.04
C LEU A 70 -0.13 23.62 -7.87
N GLN A 71 -0.70 23.07 -8.95
CA GLN A 71 0.05 22.25 -9.90
C GLN A 71 1.14 23.06 -10.62
N HIS A 72 0.86 24.30 -11.00
CA HIS A 72 1.88 25.19 -11.56
C HIS A 72 3.01 25.48 -10.56
N PHE A 73 2.68 25.66 -9.27
CA PHE A 73 3.67 25.81 -8.23
C PHE A 73 4.57 24.56 -8.13
N PHE A 74 4.02 23.35 -8.12
CA PHE A 74 4.79 22.11 -8.09
C PHE A 74 5.63 21.92 -9.35
N LYS A 75 5.12 22.29 -10.53
CA LYS A 75 5.90 22.30 -11.78
C LYS A 75 7.09 23.25 -11.71
N GLY A 76 6.90 24.43 -11.11
CA GLY A 76 7.98 25.38 -10.83
C GLY A 76 9.01 24.83 -9.84
N LEU A 77 8.55 24.20 -8.76
CA LEU A 77 9.42 23.56 -7.77
C LEU A 77 10.24 22.41 -8.39
N ASP A 78 9.64 21.62 -9.27
CA ASP A 78 10.33 20.58 -10.04
C ASP A 78 11.46 21.18 -10.91
N ALA A 79 11.19 22.26 -11.63
CA ALA A 79 12.19 22.92 -12.46
C ALA A 79 13.36 23.47 -11.64
N VAL A 80 13.07 24.10 -10.49
CA VAL A 80 14.08 24.55 -9.54
C VAL A 80 14.89 23.38 -9.00
N GLY A 81 14.23 22.31 -8.54
CA GLY A 81 14.89 21.13 -8.02
C GLY A 81 15.84 20.49 -9.02
N ARG A 82 15.43 20.35 -10.27
CA ARG A 82 16.31 19.85 -11.37
C ARG A 82 17.54 20.73 -11.59
N SER A 83 17.39 22.04 -11.47
CA SER A 83 18.51 22.97 -11.65
C SER A 83 19.53 22.88 -10.52
N PHE A 84 19.09 22.55 -9.31
CA PHE A 84 19.96 22.39 -8.14
C PHE A 84 20.49 20.95 -7.96
N GLU A 85 19.91 19.97 -8.62
CA GLU A 85 20.32 18.55 -8.50
C GLU A 85 21.83 18.32 -8.72
N PRO A 86 22.48 18.93 -9.74
CA PRO A 86 23.91 18.74 -9.97
C PRO A 86 24.79 19.28 -8.84
N LEU A 87 24.28 20.19 -8.02
CA LEU A 87 25.00 20.81 -6.91
C LEU A 87 24.94 20.00 -5.62
N ILE A 88 24.13 18.94 -5.58
CA ILE A 88 24.00 18.09 -4.39
C ILE A 88 25.32 17.32 -4.17
N PRO A 89 25.96 17.46 -2.99
CA PRO A 89 27.22 16.77 -2.70
C PRO A 89 27.06 15.24 -2.75
N GLN A 90 28.02 14.56 -3.37
CA GLN A 90 27.98 13.11 -3.56
C GLN A 90 27.86 12.31 -2.25
N PHE A 91 28.43 12.83 -1.13
CA PHE A 91 28.31 12.15 0.16
C PHE A 91 26.85 12.15 0.70
N ILE A 92 26.09 13.22 0.43
CA ILE A 92 24.67 13.32 0.80
C ILE A 92 23.88 12.30 -0.02
N ARG A 93 24.08 12.27 -1.34
CA ARG A 93 23.43 11.35 -2.25
C ARG A 93 23.70 9.89 -1.87
N LYS A 94 24.97 9.56 -1.62
CA LYS A 94 25.34 8.19 -1.15
C LYS A 94 24.68 7.82 0.17
N ARG A 95 24.57 8.76 1.12
CA ARG A 95 23.87 8.53 2.40
C ARG A 95 22.38 8.30 2.18
N ALA A 96 21.75 9.06 1.29
CA ALA A 96 20.35 8.92 0.95
C ALA A 96 20.06 7.57 0.26
N ILE A 97 20.88 7.17 -0.70
CA ILE A 97 20.80 5.85 -1.37
C ILE A 97 20.92 4.73 -0.34
N LYS A 98 21.91 4.80 0.57
CA LYS A 98 22.06 3.79 1.62
C LYS A 98 20.83 3.70 2.55
N LYS A 99 20.19 4.83 2.84
CA LYS A 99 18.96 4.84 3.64
C LYS A 99 17.79 4.23 2.85
N ALA A 100 17.69 4.50 1.55
CA ALA A 100 16.68 3.90 0.66
C ALA A 100 16.88 2.38 0.53
N GLU A 101 18.12 1.94 0.35
CA GLU A 101 18.51 0.51 0.32
C GLU A 101 18.10 -0.20 1.61
N ALA A 102 18.46 0.35 2.77
CA ALA A 102 18.09 -0.22 4.06
C ALA A 102 16.56 -0.32 4.24
N TRP A 103 15.83 0.73 3.84
CA TRP A 103 14.38 0.76 3.88
C TRP A 103 13.75 -0.34 3.02
N ILE A 104 14.30 -0.57 1.81
CA ILE A 104 13.85 -1.65 0.90
C ILE A 104 14.09 -3.02 1.55
N ILE A 105 15.32 -3.27 2.02
CA ILE A 105 15.72 -4.57 2.59
C ILE A 105 14.85 -4.93 3.80
N GLU A 106 14.54 -3.97 4.66
CA GLU A 106 13.69 -4.16 5.83
C GLU A 106 12.26 -4.61 5.46
N ARG A 107 11.77 -4.23 4.28
CA ARG A 107 10.39 -4.49 3.82
C ARG A 107 10.29 -5.58 2.76
N LEU A 108 11.38 -6.29 2.49
CA LEU A 108 11.33 -7.50 1.66
C LEU A 108 10.68 -8.65 2.44
N ASN A 109 9.75 -9.33 1.80
CA ASN A 109 9.00 -10.45 2.37
C ASN A 109 9.41 -11.78 1.69
N GLY A 110 10.70 -12.00 1.48
CA GLY A 110 11.20 -13.17 0.77
C GLY A 110 10.61 -13.26 -0.65
N THR A 111 10.07 -14.43 -1.00
CA THR A 111 9.47 -14.67 -2.33
C THR A 111 8.13 -13.99 -2.57
N ASP A 112 7.60 -13.26 -1.58
CA ASP A 112 6.40 -12.42 -1.76
C ASP A 112 6.76 -10.96 -2.14
N GLY A 113 8.06 -10.65 -2.18
CA GLY A 113 8.59 -9.37 -2.63
C GLY A 113 8.27 -8.21 -1.69
N ILE A 114 8.30 -6.99 -2.24
CA ILE A 114 7.98 -5.77 -1.51
C ILE A 114 6.57 -5.30 -1.87
N GLY A 115 5.72 -5.10 -0.87
CA GLY A 115 4.34 -4.65 -1.05
C GLY A 115 3.47 -5.57 -1.91
N ALA A 116 4.02 -6.70 -2.35
CA ALA A 116 3.41 -7.72 -3.21
C ALA A 116 2.74 -7.14 -4.48
N ILE A 117 3.24 -6.02 -4.99
CA ILE A 117 2.78 -5.37 -6.22
C ILE A 117 3.88 -5.34 -7.28
N PHE A 118 3.52 -5.70 -8.51
CA PHE A 118 4.44 -5.86 -9.64
C PHE A 118 5.38 -4.66 -9.86
N PRO A 119 4.89 -3.39 -9.94
CA PRO A 119 5.78 -2.25 -10.16
C PRO A 119 6.84 -2.05 -9.08
N ALA A 120 6.49 -2.28 -7.80
CA ALA A 120 7.42 -2.15 -6.70
C ALA A 120 8.52 -3.23 -6.79
N MET A 121 8.14 -4.48 -7.06
CA MET A 121 9.07 -5.60 -7.21
C MET A 121 10.06 -5.39 -8.35
N VAL A 122 9.59 -4.97 -9.53
CA VAL A 122 10.45 -4.69 -10.68
C VAL A 122 11.43 -3.57 -10.37
N ASN A 123 10.96 -2.48 -9.77
CA ASN A 123 11.84 -1.37 -9.38
C ASN A 123 12.89 -1.79 -8.35
N VAL A 124 12.55 -2.66 -7.40
CA VAL A 124 13.50 -3.20 -6.43
C VAL A 124 14.51 -4.13 -7.10
N TYR A 125 14.08 -5.03 -7.98
CA TYR A 125 14.96 -5.94 -8.69
C TYR A 125 16.04 -5.19 -9.48
N GLU A 126 15.63 -4.13 -10.20
CA GLU A 126 16.56 -3.27 -10.94
C GLU A 126 17.45 -2.45 -10.00
N ALA A 127 16.88 -1.83 -8.96
CA ALA A 127 17.66 -1.05 -8.00
C ALA A 127 18.74 -1.88 -7.28
N LEU A 128 18.41 -3.10 -6.86
CA LEU A 128 19.39 -4.02 -6.26
C LEU A 128 20.51 -4.39 -7.25
N GLY A 129 20.15 -4.58 -8.53
CA GLY A 129 21.14 -4.82 -9.60
C GLY A 129 22.13 -3.67 -9.76
N GLU A 130 21.61 -2.45 -9.81
CA GLU A 130 22.43 -1.23 -9.94
C GLU A 130 23.27 -0.91 -8.69
N LEU A 131 22.82 -1.39 -7.51
CA LEU A 131 23.59 -1.33 -6.27
C LEU A 131 24.69 -2.40 -6.19
N GLY A 132 24.77 -3.32 -7.17
CA GLY A 132 25.82 -4.33 -7.27
C GLY A 132 25.48 -5.69 -6.66
N TYR A 133 24.22 -5.93 -6.29
CA TYR A 133 23.78 -7.26 -5.87
C TYR A 133 23.78 -8.22 -7.07
N SER A 134 24.45 -9.39 -6.91
CA SER A 134 24.44 -10.41 -7.97
C SER A 134 23.05 -11.00 -8.16
N PRO A 135 22.73 -11.57 -9.34
CA PRO A 135 21.45 -12.25 -9.57
C PRO A 135 21.14 -13.36 -8.56
N ASP A 136 22.17 -14.02 -8.04
CA ASP A 136 22.06 -15.12 -7.07
C ASP A 136 22.02 -14.64 -5.60
N HIS A 137 22.14 -13.35 -5.37
CA HIS A 137 22.02 -12.82 -4.01
C HIS A 137 20.57 -13.02 -3.51
N PRO A 138 20.34 -13.52 -2.27
CA PRO A 138 19.01 -13.89 -1.78
C PRO A 138 17.95 -12.81 -2.02
N TYR A 139 18.23 -11.55 -1.67
CA TYR A 139 17.28 -10.45 -1.88
C TYR A 139 16.85 -10.29 -3.35
N ARG A 140 17.81 -10.42 -4.28
CA ARG A 140 17.53 -10.25 -5.70
C ARG A 140 16.88 -11.50 -6.31
N ALA A 141 17.30 -12.68 -5.91
CA ALA A 141 16.73 -13.95 -6.35
C ALA A 141 15.28 -14.11 -5.87
N ASP A 142 15.00 -13.80 -4.61
CA ASP A 142 13.64 -13.82 -4.04
C ASP A 142 12.72 -12.80 -4.74
N THR A 143 13.22 -11.56 -4.96
CA THR A 143 12.45 -10.55 -5.71
C THR A 143 12.17 -11.00 -7.15
N ARG A 144 13.13 -11.65 -7.81
CA ARG A 144 12.92 -12.23 -9.14
C ARG A 144 11.84 -13.31 -9.12
N LYS A 145 11.91 -14.21 -8.14
CA LYS A 145 10.87 -15.23 -7.98
C LYS A 145 9.50 -14.62 -7.73
N ALA A 146 9.40 -13.60 -6.88
CA ALA A 146 8.16 -12.88 -6.63
C ALA A 146 7.54 -12.28 -7.91
N ILE A 147 8.38 -11.75 -8.82
CA ILE A 147 7.96 -11.25 -10.13
C ILE A 147 7.47 -12.39 -11.02
N ASP A 148 8.24 -13.49 -11.10
CA ASP A 148 7.91 -14.64 -11.93
C ASP A 148 6.61 -15.33 -11.47
N ASP A 149 6.34 -15.37 -10.17
CA ASP A 149 5.11 -15.93 -9.59
C ASP A 149 3.83 -15.12 -9.97
N LEU A 150 3.97 -13.89 -10.43
CA LEU A 150 2.86 -13.09 -10.97
C LEU A 150 2.62 -13.32 -12.48
N ILE A 151 3.51 -14.07 -13.15
CA ILE A 151 3.41 -14.34 -14.58
C ILE A 151 2.73 -15.69 -14.79
N PHE A 152 1.57 -15.67 -15.45
CA PHE A 152 0.83 -16.88 -15.83
C PHE A 152 1.09 -17.16 -17.32
N ASP A 153 1.87 -18.19 -17.58
CA ASP A 153 2.19 -18.66 -18.93
C ASP A 153 1.16 -19.74 -19.36
N HIS A 154 0.44 -19.46 -20.45
CA HIS A 154 -0.55 -20.35 -21.05
C HIS A 154 -0.02 -21.04 -22.31
N GLY A 155 1.28 -20.88 -22.60
CA GLY A 155 1.95 -21.49 -23.75
C GLY A 155 1.93 -20.59 -25.01
N ASP A 156 0.78 -20.24 -25.51
CA ASP A 156 0.60 -19.32 -26.65
C ASP A 156 0.30 -17.87 -26.23
N ALA A 157 0.00 -17.68 -24.94
CA ALA A 157 -0.24 -16.38 -24.34
C ALA A 157 0.29 -16.35 -22.92
N ALA A 158 0.58 -15.16 -22.40
CA ALA A 158 0.91 -14.95 -20.99
C ALA A 158 0.21 -13.71 -20.48
N ASN A 159 -0.17 -13.73 -19.20
CA ASN A 159 -0.66 -12.55 -18.50
C ASN A 159 0.11 -12.34 -17.20
N VAL A 160 0.22 -11.09 -16.79
CA VAL A 160 0.86 -10.70 -15.55
C VAL A 160 -0.19 -10.14 -14.61
N GLN A 161 -0.32 -10.73 -13.43
CA GLN A 161 -1.14 -10.15 -12.38
C GLN A 161 -0.42 -8.95 -11.76
N PRO A 162 -1.14 -7.85 -11.43
CA PRO A 162 -0.53 -6.70 -10.75
C PRO A 162 -0.12 -7.02 -9.31
N CYS A 163 -0.84 -7.94 -8.66
CA CYS A 163 -0.59 -8.41 -7.30
C CYS A 163 -1.35 -9.72 -7.03
N ALA A 164 -1.02 -10.41 -5.93
CA ALA A 164 -1.76 -11.56 -5.43
C ALA A 164 -2.42 -11.21 -4.09
N TRP A 165 -3.69 -11.64 -3.87
CA TRP A 165 -4.54 -11.22 -2.75
C TRP A 165 -5.09 -12.39 -1.93
N PRO A 166 -4.27 -13.36 -1.54
CA PRO A 166 -4.76 -14.62 -0.98
C PRO A 166 -5.50 -14.46 0.35
N VAL A 167 -5.16 -13.45 1.15
CA VAL A 167 -5.87 -13.18 2.42
C VAL A 167 -7.28 -12.67 2.11
N TRP A 168 -7.39 -11.69 1.22
CA TRP A 168 -8.67 -11.15 0.76
C TRP A 168 -9.53 -12.23 0.10
N ASP A 169 -8.99 -12.96 -0.88
CA ASP A 169 -9.72 -13.98 -1.62
C ASP A 169 -10.17 -15.13 -0.71
N THR A 170 -9.31 -15.59 0.21
CA THR A 170 -9.67 -16.64 1.19
C THR A 170 -10.79 -16.16 2.11
N CYS A 171 -10.72 -14.91 2.55
CA CYS A 171 -11.74 -14.33 3.41
C CYS A 171 -13.09 -14.21 2.69
N LEU A 172 -13.10 -13.61 1.49
CA LEU A 172 -14.33 -13.45 0.70
C LEU A 172 -14.92 -14.79 0.27
N GLY A 173 -14.08 -15.76 -0.14
CA GLY A 173 -14.51 -17.13 -0.43
C GLY A 173 -15.14 -17.78 0.79
N GLY A 174 -14.53 -17.60 1.97
CA GLY A 174 -15.09 -18.07 3.24
C GLY A 174 -16.46 -17.47 3.55
N LEU A 175 -16.59 -16.14 3.43
CA LEU A 175 -17.86 -15.43 3.65
C LEU A 175 -18.94 -15.89 2.65
N ALA A 176 -18.59 -16.07 1.37
CA ALA A 176 -19.52 -16.57 0.36
C ALA A 176 -20.00 -17.98 0.67
N LEU A 177 -19.09 -18.87 1.11
CA LEU A 177 -19.45 -20.23 1.51
C LEU A 177 -20.35 -20.24 2.76
N GLN A 178 -20.10 -19.39 3.74
CA GLN A 178 -20.92 -19.21 4.93
C GLN A 178 -22.36 -18.81 4.55
N GLU A 179 -22.51 -17.84 3.67
CA GLU A 179 -23.81 -17.37 3.21
C GLU A 179 -24.54 -18.45 2.41
N ALA A 180 -23.88 -19.09 1.44
CA ALA A 180 -24.46 -20.12 0.59
C ALA A 180 -24.87 -21.38 1.37
N ALA A 181 -24.10 -21.77 2.39
CA ALA A 181 -24.42 -22.93 3.23
C ALA A 181 -25.47 -22.64 4.32
N GLY A 182 -25.77 -21.37 4.58
CA GLY A 182 -26.64 -20.97 5.69
C GLY A 182 -26.05 -21.31 7.07
N THR A 183 -24.74 -21.55 7.14
CA THR A 183 -24.01 -21.83 8.39
C THR A 183 -22.62 -21.21 8.36
N GLY A 184 -22.19 -20.69 9.50
CA GLY A 184 -20.86 -20.08 9.65
C GLY A 184 -19.70 -21.09 9.64
N ASP A 185 -19.97 -22.39 9.81
CA ASP A 185 -18.94 -23.41 10.05
C ASP A 185 -19.12 -24.62 9.13
N THR A 186 -18.28 -24.72 8.12
CA THR A 186 -18.12 -25.92 7.26
C THR A 186 -16.64 -26.30 7.22
N PRO A 187 -16.29 -27.55 6.85
CA PRO A 187 -14.88 -27.95 6.78
C PRO A 187 -14.03 -27.05 5.86
N ALA A 188 -14.58 -26.60 4.74
CA ALA A 188 -13.88 -25.70 3.80
C ALA A 188 -13.66 -24.30 4.41
N VAL A 189 -14.70 -23.73 5.05
CA VAL A 189 -14.60 -22.45 5.75
C VAL A 189 -13.57 -22.54 6.87
N ARG A 190 -13.63 -23.59 7.69
CA ARG A 190 -12.68 -23.79 8.80
C ARG A 190 -11.23 -23.85 8.30
N ALA A 191 -10.96 -24.63 7.25
CA ALA A 191 -9.62 -24.71 6.69
C ALA A 191 -9.08 -23.34 6.24
N GLY A 192 -9.92 -22.52 5.58
CA GLY A 192 -9.56 -21.15 5.19
C GLY A 192 -9.33 -20.24 6.38
N LEU A 193 -10.19 -20.29 7.41
CA LEU A 193 -10.07 -19.45 8.59
C LEU A 193 -8.88 -19.85 9.48
N ASP A 194 -8.55 -21.13 9.59
CA ASP A 194 -7.35 -21.60 10.29
C ASP A 194 -6.07 -21.11 9.57
N TRP A 195 -6.09 -21.15 8.22
CA TRP A 195 -5.01 -20.59 7.41
C TRP A 195 -4.85 -19.08 7.64
N LEU A 196 -5.95 -18.34 7.70
CA LEU A 196 -5.96 -16.91 8.03
C LEU A 196 -5.49 -16.66 9.47
N ALA A 197 -5.99 -17.42 10.46
CA ALA A 197 -5.62 -17.23 11.87
C ALA A 197 -4.12 -17.34 12.10
N ALA A 198 -3.44 -18.24 11.38
CA ALA A 198 -1.99 -18.41 11.46
C ALA A 198 -1.19 -17.21 10.88
N ARG A 199 -1.85 -16.28 10.19
CA ARG A 199 -1.23 -15.11 9.52
C ARG A 199 -1.56 -13.78 10.16
N GLN A 200 -2.21 -13.77 11.31
CA GLN A 200 -2.47 -12.53 12.04
C GLN A 200 -1.15 -11.90 12.50
N VAL A 201 -0.91 -10.67 12.10
CA VAL A 201 0.26 -9.87 12.51
C VAL A 201 0.02 -9.35 13.92
N CYS A 202 0.53 -10.08 14.91
CA CYS A 202 0.37 -9.73 16.33
C CYS A 202 1.52 -8.91 16.88
N ASP A 203 2.75 -9.27 16.45
CA ASP A 203 4.00 -8.69 16.90
C ASP A 203 4.91 -8.51 15.67
N GLY A 204 5.76 -7.53 15.68
CA GLY A 204 6.67 -7.30 14.57
C GLY A 204 6.74 -5.83 14.15
N PRO A 205 7.59 -5.53 13.19
CA PRO A 205 7.69 -4.19 12.63
C PRO A 205 6.44 -3.85 11.81
N GLY A 206 6.18 -2.56 11.67
CA GLY A 206 5.09 -2.08 10.82
C GLY A 206 5.10 -0.56 10.78
N ASP A 207 4.91 0.02 9.58
CA ASP A 207 4.94 1.46 9.40
C ASP A 207 3.82 2.17 10.20
N TRP A 208 2.73 1.46 10.49
CA TRP A 208 1.65 1.96 11.35
C TRP A 208 2.12 2.30 12.77
N ARG A 209 3.20 1.67 13.26
CA ARG A 209 3.79 1.96 14.58
C ARG A 209 4.46 3.32 14.66
N ASP A 210 4.86 3.91 13.55
CA ASP A 210 5.41 5.26 13.51
C ASP A 210 4.37 6.29 14.01
N PHE A 211 3.08 6.01 13.79
CA PHE A 211 1.97 6.85 14.23
C PHE A 211 1.32 6.36 15.52
N HIS A 212 1.39 5.06 15.80
CA HIS A 212 0.76 4.38 16.95
C HIS A 212 1.75 3.43 17.64
N PRO A 213 2.85 3.93 18.26
CA PRO A 213 3.93 3.09 18.79
C PRO A 213 3.48 2.13 19.91
N ASP A 214 2.46 2.50 20.68
CA ASP A 214 1.94 1.70 21.80
C ASP A 214 0.77 0.79 21.41
N LEU A 215 0.32 0.82 20.15
CA LEU A 215 -0.80 0.00 19.70
C LEU A 215 -0.31 -1.43 19.43
N PRO A 216 -0.83 -2.46 20.13
CA PRO A 216 -0.53 -3.85 19.80
C PRO A 216 -1.01 -4.21 18.39
N GLY A 217 -0.29 -5.10 17.71
CA GLY A 217 -0.72 -5.62 16.41
C GLY A 217 -1.99 -6.49 16.53
N GLY A 218 -2.66 -6.70 15.41
CA GLY A 218 -3.90 -7.47 15.34
C GLY A 218 -4.48 -7.58 13.94
N GLY A 219 -3.84 -6.96 12.95
CA GLY A 219 -4.29 -6.94 11.57
C GLY A 219 -3.83 -8.14 10.74
N TRP A 220 -4.33 -8.22 9.52
CA TRP A 220 -3.86 -9.13 8.48
C TRP A 220 -3.32 -8.33 7.31
N PRO A 221 -2.20 -8.78 6.69
CA PRO A 221 -1.80 -8.21 5.42
C PRO A 221 -2.76 -8.67 4.32
N PHE A 222 -2.86 -7.88 3.29
CA PHE A 222 -3.63 -8.14 2.08
C PHE A 222 -3.07 -9.34 1.27
N GLN A 223 -1.75 -9.54 1.31
CA GLN A 223 -0.97 -10.54 0.59
C GLN A 223 -0.59 -11.74 1.48
N TYR A 224 0.16 -12.70 0.92
CA TYR A 224 0.70 -13.84 1.68
C TYR A 224 1.58 -13.41 2.85
N ALA A 225 2.48 -12.47 2.62
CA ALA A 225 3.32 -11.85 3.62
C ALA A 225 3.56 -10.38 3.29
N ASN A 226 3.16 -9.50 4.18
CA ASN A 226 3.45 -8.05 4.12
C ASN A 226 3.23 -7.43 5.51
N ASP A 227 3.97 -7.92 6.48
CA ASP A 227 3.75 -7.63 7.91
C ASP A 227 3.95 -6.17 8.28
N HIS A 228 4.70 -5.41 7.45
CA HIS A 228 4.84 -3.97 7.63
C HIS A 228 3.55 -3.19 7.36
N TYR A 229 2.62 -3.78 6.60
CA TYR A 229 1.40 -3.11 6.13
C TYR A 229 0.16 -4.00 6.27
N PRO A 230 -0.28 -4.30 7.52
CA PRO A 230 -1.59 -4.91 7.72
C PRO A 230 -2.67 -4.01 7.16
N ASP A 231 -3.67 -4.62 6.52
CA ASP A 231 -4.80 -3.94 5.88
C ASP A 231 -6.00 -3.87 6.83
N LEU A 232 -6.62 -2.69 6.96
CA LEU A 232 -7.75 -2.50 7.85
C LEU A 232 -9.03 -3.12 7.28
N ASP A 233 -9.19 -3.13 5.97
CA ASP A 233 -10.36 -3.69 5.31
C ASP A 233 -10.35 -5.22 5.39
N ASP A 234 -9.23 -5.86 5.04
CA ASP A 234 -9.00 -7.29 5.21
C ASP A 234 -9.19 -7.71 6.66
N THR A 235 -8.60 -6.97 7.59
CA THR A 235 -8.71 -7.26 9.03
C THR A 235 -10.17 -7.29 9.49
N ALA A 236 -10.97 -6.34 9.05
CA ALA A 236 -12.39 -6.29 9.40
C ALA A 236 -13.15 -7.48 8.79
N ALA A 237 -12.88 -7.82 7.54
CA ALA A 237 -13.54 -8.90 6.83
C ALA A 237 -13.17 -10.28 7.43
N VAL A 238 -11.88 -10.52 7.69
CA VAL A 238 -11.38 -11.76 8.32
C VAL A 238 -11.98 -11.96 9.69
N ALA A 239 -11.94 -10.92 10.56
CA ALA A 239 -12.55 -11.00 11.89
C ALA A 239 -14.06 -11.26 11.82
N TRP A 240 -14.74 -10.71 10.82
CA TRP A 240 -16.15 -10.98 10.57
C TRP A 240 -16.39 -12.45 10.17
N ALA A 241 -15.63 -12.98 9.22
CA ALA A 241 -15.75 -14.37 8.79
C ALA A 241 -15.51 -15.34 9.97
N MET A 242 -14.51 -15.06 10.82
CA MET A 242 -14.23 -15.80 12.04
C MET A 242 -15.41 -15.72 13.05
N TYR A 243 -15.98 -14.53 13.23
CA TYR A 243 -17.12 -14.33 14.13
C TYR A 243 -18.35 -15.15 13.70
N ASN A 244 -18.62 -15.25 12.42
CA ASN A 244 -19.76 -15.98 11.86
C ASN A 244 -19.73 -17.47 12.20
N THR A 245 -18.57 -18.08 12.48
CA THR A 245 -18.48 -19.48 12.88
C THR A 245 -19.15 -19.78 14.21
N GLY A 246 -19.27 -18.79 15.09
CA GLY A 246 -19.69 -18.97 16.47
C GLY A 246 -18.62 -19.62 17.37
N ASP A 247 -17.49 -20.04 16.82
CA ASP A 247 -16.40 -20.67 17.58
C ASP A 247 -15.49 -19.62 18.24
N HIS A 248 -16.01 -19.00 19.29
CA HIS A 248 -15.28 -18.02 20.06
C HIS A 248 -14.13 -18.62 20.88
N ALA A 249 -14.13 -19.93 21.12
CA ALA A 249 -13.02 -20.59 21.81
C ALA A 249 -11.75 -20.59 20.94
N THR A 250 -11.90 -20.85 19.66
CA THR A 250 -10.79 -20.87 18.70
C THR A 250 -10.41 -19.45 18.21
N TYR A 251 -11.37 -18.66 17.76
CA TYR A 251 -11.10 -17.40 17.05
C TYR A 251 -11.29 -16.13 17.91
N GLY A 252 -11.87 -16.24 19.10
CA GLY A 252 -12.23 -15.07 19.91
C GLY A 252 -11.06 -14.15 20.25
N ARG A 253 -9.87 -14.72 20.49
CA ARG A 253 -8.66 -13.92 20.76
C ARG A 253 -8.21 -13.15 19.52
N ALA A 254 -8.23 -13.77 18.34
CA ALA A 254 -7.89 -13.14 17.08
C ALA A 254 -8.86 -12.00 16.73
N ILE A 255 -10.16 -12.25 16.88
CA ILE A 255 -11.21 -11.24 16.67
C ILE A 255 -11.04 -10.04 17.61
N THR A 256 -10.75 -10.30 18.89
CA THR A 256 -10.57 -9.23 19.88
C THR A 256 -9.37 -8.34 19.52
N ARG A 257 -8.23 -8.95 19.21
CA ARG A 257 -7.02 -8.23 18.77
C ARG A 257 -7.26 -7.40 17.51
N ALA A 258 -7.95 -8.00 16.51
CA ALA A 258 -8.31 -7.31 15.28
C ALA A 258 -9.13 -6.04 15.60
N MET A 259 -10.18 -6.17 16.38
CA MET A 259 -11.04 -5.03 16.70
C MET A 259 -10.31 -3.95 17.51
N ASP A 260 -9.44 -4.34 18.44
CA ASP A 260 -8.66 -3.38 19.24
C ASP A 260 -7.67 -2.64 18.35
N TRP A 261 -7.01 -3.32 17.40
CA TRP A 261 -6.11 -2.70 16.43
C TRP A 261 -6.87 -1.75 15.49
N LEU A 262 -8.01 -2.18 14.92
CA LEU A 262 -8.86 -1.36 14.06
C LEU A 262 -9.34 -0.08 14.78
N ILE A 263 -9.72 -0.16 16.03
CA ILE A 263 -10.10 1.02 16.83
C ILE A 263 -8.92 1.96 17.03
N GLY A 264 -7.73 1.41 17.30
CA GLY A 264 -6.51 2.19 17.48
C GLY A 264 -6.09 2.94 16.20
N MET A 265 -6.39 2.38 15.05
CA MET A 265 -6.11 2.97 13.74
C MET A 265 -7.17 3.99 13.26
N GLN A 266 -8.20 4.28 14.05
CA GLN A 266 -9.20 5.25 13.66
C GLN A 266 -8.63 6.65 13.54
N SER A 267 -8.76 7.27 12.37
CA SER A 267 -8.33 8.64 12.11
C SER A 267 -9.09 9.66 12.98
N LYS A 268 -8.49 10.83 13.18
CA LYS A 268 -9.06 11.92 14.01
C LYS A 268 -10.42 12.40 13.51
N ASN A 269 -10.66 12.34 12.20
CA ASN A 269 -11.95 12.69 11.60
C ASN A 269 -13.05 11.64 11.82
N GLY A 270 -12.70 10.48 12.41
CA GLY A 270 -13.61 9.38 12.71
C GLY A 270 -13.68 8.28 11.66
N GLY A 271 -13.08 8.48 10.49
CA GLY A 271 -13.00 7.49 9.41
C GLY A 271 -11.86 6.50 9.58
N ILE A 272 -11.85 5.49 8.73
CA ILE A 272 -10.83 4.45 8.63
C ILE A 272 -10.31 4.43 7.20
N ALA A 273 -8.99 4.41 7.04
CA ALA A 273 -8.30 4.23 5.76
C ALA A 273 -7.93 2.75 5.53
N ALA A 274 -7.28 2.43 4.43
CA ALA A 274 -6.90 1.05 4.14
C ALA A 274 -5.68 0.58 4.96
N PHE A 275 -4.67 1.43 5.15
CA PHE A 275 -3.40 1.06 5.81
C PHE A 275 -2.92 2.08 6.83
N ASP A 276 -3.09 3.37 6.54
CA ASP A 276 -2.57 4.46 7.35
C ASP A 276 -3.69 5.11 8.19
N SER A 277 -3.33 5.85 9.24
CA SER A 277 -4.24 6.76 9.91
C SER A 277 -3.85 8.20 9.64
N ASP A 278 -4.84 9.11 9.54
CA ASP A 278 -4.64 10.54 9.31
C ASP A 278 -3.80 10.88 8.04
N ASN A 279 -3.69 9.99 7.05
CA ASN A 279 -2.97 10.23 5.81
C ASN A 279 -3.84 10.99 4.79
N ASN A 280 -4.15 12.24 5.11
CA ASN A 280 -5.04 13.13 4.36
C ASN A 280 -4.37 14.43 3.91
N HIS A 281 -3.10 14.36 3.50
CA HIS A 281 -2.30 15.50 3.05
C HIS A 281 -2.65 15.92 1.62
N GLU A 282 -3.90 16.33 1.36
CA GLU A 282 -4.50 16.56 0.03
C GLU A 282 -3.66 17.46 -0.90
N TYR A 283 -2.85 18.39 -0.35
CA TYR A 283 -1.97 19.21 -1.16
C TYR A 283 -0.97 18.40 -1.98
N LEU A 284 -0.61 17.18 -1.55
CA LEU A 284 0.29 16.29 -2.30
C LEU A 284 -0.38 15.73 -3.57
N ASN A 285 -1.70 15.61 -3.61
CA ASN A 285 -2.42 15.19 -4.81
C ASN A 285 -2.32 16.23 -5.95
N ALA A 286 -1.92 17.44 -5.64
CA ALA A 286 -1.66 18.48 -6.64
C ALA A 286 -0.27 18.32 -7.32
N ILE A 287 0.57 17.37 -6.89
CA ILE A 287 1.80 17.03 -7.60
C ILE A 287 1.41 16.44 -8.97
N PRO A 288 1.85 17.07 -10.10
CA PRO A 288 1.30 16.76 -11.42
C PRO A 288 1.53 15.34 -11.96
N PHE A 289 2.37 14.55 -11.30
CA PHE A 289 2.67 13.16 -11.64
C PHE A 289 2.17 12.16 -10.59
N ALA A 290 1.34 12.63 -9.64
CA ALA A 290 0.66 11.73 -8.71
C ALA A 290 -0.40 10.91 -9.47
N ASP A 291 -0.31 9.60 -9.39
CA ASP A 291 -1.19 8.68 -10.10
C ASP A 291 -2.62 8.76 -9.54
N HIS A 292 -3.58 9.14 -10.39
CA HIS A 292 -5.03 9.16 -10.13
C HIS A 292 -5.46 9.69 -8.74
N GLY A 293 -4.65 10.52 -8.09
CA GLY A 293 -4.88 10.94 -6.71
C GLY A 293 -4.62 9.84 -5.66
N ALA A 294 -4.04 8.72 -6.06
CA ALA A 294 -3.73 7.59 -5.18
C ALA A 294 -2.42 7.74 -4.39
N LEU A 295 -1.83 8.94 -4.37
CA LEU A 295 -0.60 9.19 -3.59
C LEU A 295 -0.82 9.07 -2.08
N LEU A 296 -2.04 9.30 -1.60
CA LEU A 296 -2.43 9.29 -0.20
C LEU A 296 -3.26 8.07 0.15
N ASP A 297 -3.45 7.85 1.44
CA ASP A 297 -4.38 6.87 1.99
C ASP A 297 -5.34 7.55 3.00
N PRO A 298 -6.27 8.39 2.52
CA PRO A 298 -7.25 9.01 3.40
C PRO A 298 -8.32 8.00 3.83
N PRO A 299 -8.97 8.24 4.98
CA PRO A 299 -10.17 7.49 5.36
C PRO A 299 -11.23 7.51 4.26
N THR A 300 -11.94 6.40 4.09
CA THR A 300 -13.01 6.24 3.10
C THR A 300 -14.29 5.69 3.71
N ALA A 301 -15.41 5.94 3.06
CA ALA A 301 -16.72 5.53 3.56
C ALA A 301 -16.89 4.00 3.56
N ASP A 302 -16.38 3.32 2.55
CA ASP A 302 -16.47 1.86 2.37
C ASP A 302 -15.68 1.10 3.44
N VAL A 303 -14.39 1.41 3.65
CA VAL A 303 -13.57 0.77 4.70
C VAL A 303 -14.14 1.09 6.08
N THR A 304 -14.50 2.35 6.34
CA THR A 304 -15.12 2.76 7.61
C THR A 304 -16.42 1.99 7.87
N ALA A 305 -17.27 1.81 6.84
CA ALA A 305 -18.52 1.07 6.96
C ALA A 305 -18.30 -0.41 7.28
N ARG A 306 -17.27 -1.05 6.71
CA ARG A 306 -16.95 -2.45 6.97
C ARG A 306 -16.51 -2.67 8.42
N VAL A 307 -15.61 -1.83 8.93
CA VAL A 307 -15.19 -1.88 10.33
C VAL A 307 -16.35 -1.58 11.28
N LEU A 308 -17.20 -0.61 10.93
CA LEU A 308 -18.42 -0.29 11.70
C LEU A 308 -19.41 -1.46 11.73
N ALA A 309 -19.56 -2.17 10.61
CA ALA A 309 -20.41 -3.37 10.53
C ALA A 309 -19.89 -4.51 11.42
N LEU A 310 -18.57 -4.72 11.46
CA LEU A 310 -17.95 -5.65 12.40
C LEU A 310 -18.23 -5.25 13.86
N ALA A 311 -17.99 -3.99 14.22
CA ALA A 311 -18.25 -3.48 15.56
C ALA A 311 -19.72 -3.68 15.98
N GLY A 312 -20.65 -3.45 15.05
CA GLY A 312 -22.09 -3.69 15.26
C GLY A 312 -22.44 -5.15 15.52
N ARG A 313 -21.70 -6.11 14.95
CA ARG A 313 -21.85 -7.55 15.22
C ARG A 313 -21.27 -7.94 16.57
N LEU A 314 -20.07 -7.47 16.89
CA LEU A 314 -19.39 -7.80 18.13
C LEU A 314 -20.07 -7.22 19.37
N ARG A 315 -20.74 -6.08 19.24
CA ARG A 315 -21.52 -5.39 20.31
C ARG A 315 -20.74 -5.21 21.61
N ARG A 316 -19.44 -4.93 21.52
CA ARG A 316 -18.60 -4.70 22.70
C ARG A 316 -18.95 -3.34 23.30
N ALA A 317 -19.23 -3.28 24.61
CA ALA A 317 -19.69 -2.05 25.29
C ALA A 317 -18.65 -0.91 25.22
N GLN A 318 -17.36 -1.25 25.26
CA GLN A 318 -16.24 -0.29 25.20
C GLN A 318 -16.09 0.39 23.84
N ASP A 319 -16.65 -0.15 22.76
CA ASP A 319 -16.48 0.37 21.40
C ASP A 319 -17.39 1.59 21.10
N GLY A 320 -18.25 1.98 22.04
CA GLY A 320 -19.20 3.08 21.86
C GLY A 320 -18.59 4.41 21.35
N PRO A 321 -17.46 4.88 21.87
CA PRO A 321 -16.80 6.10 21.38
C PRO A 321 -16.35 5.97 19.91
N PHE A 322 -15.75 4.84 19.53
CA PHE A 322 -15.38 4.52 18.13
C PHE A 322 -16.58 4.56 17.21
N ILE A 323 -17.65 3.81 17.56
CA ILE A 323 -18.88 3.71 16.76
C ILE A 323 -19.50 5.07 16.53
N ARG A 324 -19.60 5.93 17.56
CA ARG A 324 -20.15 7.29 17.38
C ARG A 324 -19.36 8.13 16.40
N ARG A 325 -18.03 8.09 16.45
CA ARG A 325 -17.16 8.85 15.53
C ARG A 325 -17.28 8.32 14.11
N ALA A 326 -17.26 6.98 13.93
CA ALA A 326 -17.41 6.34 12.63
C ALA A 326 -18.78 6.64 12.00
N LEU A 327 -19.87 6.57 12.77
CA LEU A 327 -21.20 6.95 12.29
C LEU A 327 -21.29 8.44 11.88
N ALA A 328 -20.67 9.33 12.65
CA ALA A 328 -20.61 10.75 12.31
C ALA A 328 -19.82 10.97 11.01
N TYR A 329 -18.72 10.23 10.82
CA TYR A 329 -17.94 10.26 9.59
C TYR A 329 -18.79 9.81 8.40
N ILE A 330 -19.36 8.59 8.41
CA ILE A 330 -20.18 8.05 7.32
C ILE A 330 -21.33 9.01 6.94
N LYS A 331 -22.02 9.59 7.92
CA LYS A 331 -23.11 10.55 7.65
C LYS A 331 -22.63 11.84 6.98
N ARG A 332 -21.42 12.28 7.30
CA ARG A 332 -20.85 13.50 6.71
C ARG A 332 -20.38 13.28 5.27
N GLU A 333 -19.88 12.08 4.98
CA GLU A 333 -19.36 11.70 3.65
C GLU A 333 -20.47 11.28 2.68
N GLN A 334 -21.73 11.31 3.09
CA GLN A 334 -22.85 11.01 2.18
C GLN A 334 -23.06 12.18 1.21
N GLU A 335 -23.09 11.86 -0.07
CA GLU A 335 -23.33 12.82 -1.14
C GLU A 335 -24.79 13.32 -1.15
N ALA A 336 -25.04 14.44 -1.81
CA ALA A 336 -26.35 15.07 -1.84
C ALA A 336 -27.44 14.19 -2.51
N ASP A 337 -27.05 13.27 -3.37
CA ASP A 337 -27.95 12.29 -4.02
C ASP A 337 -28.19 11.03 -3.17
N GLY A 338 -27.56 10.94 -1.98
CA GLY A 338 -27.68 9.83 -1.06
C GLY A 338 -26.63 8.73 -1.24
N SER A 339 -25.76 8.82 -2.25
CA SER A 339 -24.67 7.88 -2.47
C SER A 339 -23.47 8.15 -1.56
N TRP A 340 -22.50 7.23 -1.57
CA TRP A 340 -21.15 7.44 -1.03
C TRP A 340 -20.14 7.23 -2.14
N PHE A 341 -19.14 8.09 -2.18
CA PHE A 341 -18.01 7.92 -3.06
C PHE A 341 -17.13 6.74 -2.59
N GLY A 342 -16.89 5.79 -3.49
CA GLY A 342 -15.92 4.72 -3.31
C GLY A 342 -14.59 5.13 -3.93
N ARG A 343 -13.49 4.75 -3.31
CA ARG A 343 -12.16 5.11 -3.78
C ARG A 343 -11.63 4.16 -4.87
N TRP A 344 -11.95 2.89 -4.73
CA TRP A 344 -11.44 1.77 -5.55
C TRP A 344 -12.53 1.16 -6.43
#